data_9946279378d0da4fab6c5f9a37d376a9
#
_entry.id   9946279378d0da4fab6c5f9a37d376a9
#
_cell.length_a   1.000
_cell.length_b   1.000
_cell.length_c   1.000
_cell.angle_alpha   90.00
_cell.angle_beta   90.00
_cell.angle_gamma   90.00
#
_symmetry.space_group_name_H-M   'P 1'
#
loop_
_entity.id
_entity.type
_entity.pdbx_description
1 polymer ?
#
loop_
_entity_poly.entity_id
_entity_poly.type
_entity_poly.pdbx_seq_one_letter_code
_entity_poly.pdbx_strand_id
1 'polypeptide(L)'
;MGAGNMAALTGENIIAYADVDLGRVDRSIRESDGALRADRVALKAAYDAAHHYSDYRRMLDERKDLDAVVIATPDHHHAIAARMAMERGLHVYVQKPLTYSVEESRLLLDLSRRNPRLVTQMGNQGHSSDDGRRVVELIRGGAIGKVREVHIWTNRPVWPQGVPKPAAVAAPASLNWDLWLGPADVDWGYHRDYAHFNWRGWTPFGTGALGDMGAHLMDFPVWALELGLPTRIETRHTLWGGDDDPWDYKRPEVLTSYPLSAITYFEFGNAKGGPVRLNWYDGGLAPPSIRNLPAGRVMEEEGGVVFIGEAGMLLHDTYGAKPTLIGEDAVARGQSIPVTLPRIRDGSKGHEQNWARAIRGEEAISHPFEMACGLNETMLLGILAMRAGGPIEYDGVAGRVTNMPEANALLGRTYRNGWHLT
;
A
#
# COMPACT_ATOMS: atom_id res chain seq x y z
N MET A 1 7.50 -9.21 -4.56
CA MET A 1 8.05 -8.06 -3.78
C MET A 1 9.09 -8.55 -2.78
N GLY A 2 8.82 -9.50 -1.90
CA GLY A 2 9.76 -9.95 -0.88
C GLY A 2 11.17 -10.26 -1.38
N ALA A 3 11.31 -11.04 -2.46
CA ALA A 3 12.62 -11.31 -3.07
C ALA A 3 13.35 -10.04 -3.56
N GLY A 4 12.62 -9.01 -3.98
CA GLY A 4 13.20 -7.70 -4.33
C GLY A 4 13.75 -6.97 -3.12
N ASN A 5 12.93 -6.87 -2.04
CA ASN A 5 13.36 -6.23 -0.80
C ASN A 5 14.59 -6.94 -0.19
N MET A 6 14.57 -8.29 -0.18
CA MET A 6 15.69 -9.05 0.34
C MET A 6 16.94 -8.90 -0.52
N ALA A 7 16.80 -8.82 -1.85
CA ALA A 7 17.95 -8.57 -2.74
C ALA A 7 18.58 -7.19 -2.49
N ALA A 8 17.78 -6.18 -2.16
CA ALA A 8 18.26 -4.86 -1.79
C ALA A 8 19.00 -4.84 -0.44
N LEU A 9 18.78 -5.86 0.41
CA LEU A 9 19.35 -5.96 1.76
C LEU A 9 20.43 -7.05 1.90
N THR A 10 20.93 -7.62 0.80
CA THR A 10 21.96 -8.68 0.85
C THR A 10 23.32 -8.22 1.41
N GLY A 11 23.51 -6.91 1.62
CA GLY A 11 24.64 -6.37 2.36
C GLY A 11 24.49 -6.46 3.88
N GLU A 12 23.31 -6.77 4.38
CA GLU A 12 23.04 -6.99 5.80
C GLU A 12 23.14 -8.50 6.15
N ASN A 13 23.19 -8.83 7.43
CA ASN A 13 23.27 -10.22 7.89
C ASN A 13 21.87 -10.86 7.94
N ILE A 14 21.45 -11.53 6.86
CA ILE A 14 20.16 -12.20 6.76
C ILE A 14 20.27 -13.61 7.36
N ILE A 15 19.71 -13.81 8.53
CA ILE A 15 19.89 -15.04 9.33
C ILE A 15 18.68 -15.97 9.36
N ALA A 16 17.51 -15.51 8.92
CA ALA A 16 16.30 -16.33 8.89
C ALA A 16 15.34 -15.90 7.78
N TYR A 17 14.62 -16.88 7.21
CA TYR A 17 13.51 -16.72 6.30
C TYR A 17 12.28 -17.44 6.80
N ALA A 18 11.11 -16.83 6.65
CA ALA A 18 9.82 -17.49 6.85
C ALA A 18 8.97 -17.32 5.58
N ASP A 19 8.59 -18.45 4.97
CA ASP A 19 7.66 -18.47 3.83
C ASP A 19 6.84 -19.78 3.86
N VAL A 20 5.57 -19.68 3.59
CA VAL A 20 4.66 -20.83 3.54
C VAL A 20 4.86 -21.73 2.32
N ASP A 21 5.64 -21.27 1.33
CA ASP A 21 6.07 -22.05 0.14
C ASP A 21 7.57 -21.85 -0.14
N LEU A 22 8.41 -22.51 0.65
CA LEU A 22 9.87 -22.43 0.49
C LEU A 22 10.33 -22.88 -0.90
N GLY A 23 9.63 -23.83 -1.53
CA GLY A 23 9.93 -24.25 -2.91
C GLY A 23 9.70 -23.12 -3.93
N ARG A 24 8.78 -22.20 -3.67
CA ARG A 24 8.59 -21.03 -4.50
C ARG A 24 9.72 -20.01 -4.35
N VAL A 25 10.24 -19.83 -3.15
CA VAL A 25 11.39 -18.94 -2.93
C VAL A 25 12.55 -19.38 -3.83
N ASP A 26 12.89 -20.65 -3.84
CA ASP A 26 13.94 -21.19 -4.73
C ASP A 26 13.61 -20.95 -6.23
N ARG A 27 12.37 -21.19 -6.65
CA ARG A 27 11.94 -20.91 -8.03
C ARG A 27 12.04 -19.41 -8.40
N SER A 28 11.79 -18.51 -7.48
CA SER A 28 11.75 -17.06 -7.71
C SER A 28 13.11 -16.44 -8.02
N ILE A 29 14.19 -17.15 -7.71
CA ILE A 29 15.58 -16.71 -7.94
C ILE A 29 16.20 -17.32 -9.21
N ARG A 30 15.43 -18.15 -9.94
CA ARG A 30 15.89 -18.83 -11.15
C ARG A 30 15.22 -18.28 -12.41
N GLU A 31 15.89 -18.43 -13.52
CA GLU A 31 15.33 -18.26 -14.87
C GLU A 31 14.39 -19.42 -15.22
N SER A 32 13.65 -19.29 -16.32
CA SER A 32 12.70 -20.32 -16.78
C SER A 32 13.36 -21.64 -17.15
N ASP A 33 14.63 -21.63 -17.52
CA ASP A 33 15.45 -22.81 -17.82
C ASP A 33 16.07 -23.45 -16.56
N GLY A 34 15.81 -22.89 -15.38
CA GLY A 34 16.33 -23.35 -14.11
C GLY A 34 17.69 -22.75 -13.71
N ALA A 35 18.34 -21.98 -14.58
CA ALA A 35 19.59 -21.30 -14.26
C ALA A 35 19.37 -20.24 -13.16
N LEU A 36 20.38 -20.02 -12.33
CA LEU A 36 20.35 -18.94 -11.33
C LEU A 36 20.42 -17.58 -12.03
N ARG A 37 19.49 -16.69 -11.73
CA ARG A 37 19.50 -15.32 -12.24
C ARG A 37 20.75 -14.57 -11.75
N ALA A 38 21.45 -13.90 -12.66
CA ALA A 38 22.69 -13.17 -12.35
C ALA A 38 22.49 -12.10 -11.26
N ASP A 39 21.33 -11.41 -11.25
CA ASP A 39 20.96 -10.40 -10.25
C ASP A 39 20.51 -11.01 -8.91
N ARG A 40 20.50 -12.34 -8.76
CA ARG A 40 20.03 -13.07 -7.57
C ARG A 40 21.13 -13.91 -6.88
N VAL A 41 22.36 -13.84 -7.34
CA VAL A 41 23.46 -14.63 -6.76
C VAL A 41 23.66 -14.36 -5.27
N ALA A 42 23.73 -13.08 -4.88
CA ALA A 42 23.88 -12.69 -3.47
C ALA A 42 22.64 -13.09 -2.64
N LEU A 43 21.43 -12.94 -3.20
CA LEU A 43 20.20 -13.37 -2.52
C LEU A 43 20.18 -14.89 -2.29
N LYS A 44 20.62 -15.68 -3.29
CA LYS A 44 20.71 -17.14 -3.16
C LYS A 44 21.68 -17.54 -2.06
N ALA A 45 22.85 -16.92 -2.02
CA ALA A 45 23.85 -17.20 -0.98
C ALA A 45 23.32 -16.86 0.42
N ALA A 46 22.64 -15.72 0.57
CA ALA A 46 22.01 -15.33 1.84
C ALA A 46 20.88 -16.30 2.23
N TYR A 47 20.06 -16.72 1.25
CA TYR A 47 18.99 -17.68 1.48
C TYR A 47 19.53 -19.04 1.95
N ASP A 48 20.56 -19.58 1.29
CA ASP A 48 21.13 -20.88 1.64
C ASP A 48 21.81 -20.89 3.03
N ALA A 49 22.35 -19.75 3.44
CA ALA A 49 23.01 -19.61 4.74
C ALA A 49 22.02 -19.41 5.91
N ALA A 50 20.81 -18.97 5.62
CA ALA A 50 19.82 -18.62 6.63
C ALA A 50 19.02 -19.84 7.14
N HIS A 51 18.42 -19.72 8.34
CA HIS A 51 17.42 -20.69 8.82
C HIS A 51 16.09 -20.49 8.13
N HIS A 52 15.42 -21.58 7.77
CA HIS A 52 14.15 -21.58 7.06
C HIS A 52 12.99 -22.01 7.97
N TYR A 53 11.92 -21.25 7.92
CA TYR A 53 10.69 -21.51 8.66
C TYR A 53 9.49 -21.45 7.70
N SER A 54 8.48 -22.28 7.94
CA SER A 54 7.18 -22.16 7.27
C SER A 54 6.23 -21.22 8.02
N ASP A 55 6.48 -20.96 9.30
CA ASP A 55 5.66 -20.12 10.18
C ASP A 55 6.53 -19.02 10.81
N TYR A 56 6.24 -17.76 10.50
CA TYR A 56 6.98 -16.63 11.05
C TYR A 56 6.80 -16.47 12.57
N ARG A 57 5.69 -16.98 13.14
CA ARG A 57 5.48 -16.96 14.60
C ARG A 57 6.55 -17.81 15.29
N ARG A 58 6.80 -19.01 14.76
CA ARG A 58 7.84 -19.91 15.25
C ARG A 58 9.23 -19.29 15.05
N MET A 59 9.48 -18.65 13.90
CA MET A 59 10.73 -17.92 13.66
C MET A 59 10.99 -16.86 14.74
N LEU A 60 10.00 -16.02 15.03
CA LEU A 60 10.10 -14.95 16.02
C LEU A 60 10.25 -15.49 17.47
N ASP A 61 9.70 -16.69 17.73
CA ASP A 61 9.82 -17.32 19.04
C ASP A 61 11.18 -18.00 19.26
N GLU A 62 11.77 -18.59 18.23
CA GLU A 62 13.05 -19.32 18.32
C GLU A 62 14.27 -18.40 18.15
N ARG A 63 14.18 -17.36 17.30
CA ARG A 63 15.30 -16.46 16.96
C ARG A 63 15.29 -15.22 17.84
N LYS A 64 16.06 -15.28 18.93
CA LYS A 64 16.24 -14.16 19.86
C LYS A 64 17.40 -13.23 19.48
N ASP A 65 18.10 -13.57 18.43
CA ASP A 65 19.26 -12.87 17.84
C ASP A 65 18.87 -11.98 16.63
N LEU A 66 17.56 -11.77 16.38
CA LEU A 66 17.08 -10.83 15.38
C LEU A 66 17.12 -9.39 15.90
N ASP A 67 17.59 -8.46 15.07
CA ASP A 67 17.51 -7.01 15.32
C ASP A 67 16.33 -6.39 14.59
N ALA A 68 15.98 -6.94 13.44
CA ALA A 68 15.03 -6.34 12.50
C ALA A 68 14.30 -7.38 11.63
N VAL A 69 13.12 -7.03 11.12
CA VAL A 69 12.30 -7.92 10.29
C VAL A 69 11.74 -7.17 9.08
N VAL A 70 11.86 -7.80 7.90
CA VAL A 70 11.18 -7.38 6.67
C VAL A 70 9.92 -8.24 6.49
N ILE A 71 8.76 -7.60 6.38
CA ILE A 71 7.46 -8.25 6.21
C ILE A 71 6.94 -7.96 4.80
N ALA A 72 6.84 -9.02 3.98
CA ALA A 72 6.41 -8.94 2.58
C ALA A 72 5.43 -10.07 2.24
N THR A 73 4.61 -10.44 3.20
CA THR A 73 3.50 -11.37 3.10
C THR A 73 2.33 -10.77 2.30
N PRO A 74 1.22 -11.49 2.04
CA PRO A 74 -0.04 -10.86 1.65
C PRO A 74 -0.57 -9.90 2.73
N ASP A 75 -1.38 -8.90 2.33
CA ASP A 75 -1.86 -7.80 3.19
C ASP A 75 -2.44 -8.28 4.52
N HIS A 76 -3.22 -9.35 4.48
CA HIS A 76 -3.91 -9.88 5.66
C HIS A 76 -2.98 -10.43 6.77
N HIS A 77 -1.69 -10.60 6.50
CA HIS A 77 -0.70 -11.02 7.50
C HIS A 77 0.10 -9.84 8.09
N HIS A 78 0.16 -8.69 7.40
CA HIS A 78 1.10 -7.61 7.70
C HIS A 78 1.04 -7.19 9.17
N ALA A 79 -0.15 -6.86 9.66
CA ALA A 79 -0.30 -6.29 10.99
C ALA A 79 0.10 -7.24 12.12
N ILE A 80 -0.29 -8.53 12.03
CA ILE A 80 0.05 -9.51 13.07
C ILE A 80 1.56 -9.76 13.12
N ALA A 81 2.18 -9.92 11.95
CA ALA A 81 3.63 -10.12 11.88
C ALA A 81 4.39 -8.88 12.40
N ALA A 82 3.95 -7.66 12.02
CA ALA A 82 4.54 -6.41 12.48
C ALA A 82 4.37 -6.22 13.99
N ARG A 83 3.17 -6.42 14.53
CA ARG A 83 2.91 -6.34 15.97
C ARG A 83 3.81 -7.29 16.75
N MET A 84 3.86 -8.57 16.35
CA MET A 84 4.68 -9.57 17.02
C MET A 84 6.17 -9.23 17.03
N ALA A 85 6.67 -8.63 15.94
CA ALA A 85 8.05 -8.16 15.86
C ALA A 85 8.29 -6.94 16.74
N MET A 86 7.41 -5.92 16.66
CA MET A 86 7.53 -4.68 17.44
C MET A 86 7.45 -4.92 18.95
N GLU A 87 6.58 -5.82 19.42
CA GLU A 87 6.45 -6.21 20.83
C GLU A 87 7.72 -6.93 21.35
N ARG A 88 8.51 -7.51 20.45
CA ARG A 88 9.83 -8.10 20.78
C ARG A 88 10.98 -7.10 20.70
N GLY A 89 10.67 -5.84 20.39
CA GLY A 89 11.67 -4.77 20.26
C GLY A 89 12.43 -4.78 18.93
N LEU A 90 11.91 -5.46 17.90
CA LEU A 90 12.54 -5.54 16.59
C LEU A 90 12.16 -4.36 15.70
N HIS A 91 13.11 -3.81 14.95
CA HIS A 91 12.83 -2.86 13.87
C HIS A 91 12.04 -3.53 12.76
N VAL A 92 11.10 -2.80 12.11
CA VAL A 92 10.24 -3.39 11.10
C VAL A 92 10.18 -2.59 9.81
N TYR A 93 10.31 -3.30 8.70
CA TYR A 93 9.98 -2.84 7.37
C TYR A 93 8.77 -3.64 6.88
N VAL A 94 7.65 -2.99 6.60
CA VAL A 94 6.42 -3.66 6.18
C VAL A 94 6.06 -3.22 4.75
N GLN A 95 5.83 -4.18 3.87
CA GLN A 95 5.36 -3.89 2.52
C GLN A 95 4.02 -3.16 2.53
N LYS A 96 3.76 -2.45 1.45
CA LYS A 96 2.50 -1.74 1.23
C LYS A 96 1.41 -2.69 0.69
N PRO A 97 0.14 -2.38 1.00
CA PRO A 97 -0.30 -1.43 2.01
C PRO A 97 0.13 -1.86 3.40
N LEU A 98 0.24 -0.91 4.33
CA LEU A 98 0.81 -1.20 5.65
C LEU A 98 0.03 -2.27 6.41
N THR A 99 -1.31 -2.19 6.38
CA THR A 99 -2.22 -3.13 7.05
C THR A 99 -3.47 -3.37 6.21
N TYR A 100 -4.24 -4.38 6.62
CA TYR A 100 -5.49 -4.77 5.99
C TYR A 100 -6.71 -4.01 6.54
N SER A 101 -6.72 -3.59 7.80
CA SER A 101 -7.84 -2.89 8.44
C SER A 101 -7.40 -1.61 9.14
N VAL A 102 -8.36 -0.72 9.42
CA VAL A 102 -8.12 0.55 10.13
C VAL A 102 -7.64 0.31 11.55
N GLU A 103 -8.24 -0.63 12.28
CA GLU A 103 -7.84 -0.99 13.65
C GLU A 103 -6.39 -1.48 13.68
N GLU A 104 -6.00 -2.31 12.71
CA GLU A 104 -4.60 -2.75 12.56
C GLU A 104 -3.63 -1.58 12.36
N SER A 105 -3.99 -0.61 11.49
CA SER A 105 -3.17 0.57 11.22
C SER A 105 -2.98 1.42 12.50
N ARG A 106 -4.07 1.65 13.23
CA ARG A 106 -4.04 2.41 14.48
C ARG A 106 -3.25 1.69 15.58
N LEU A 107 -3.34 0.37 15.67
CA LEU A 107 -2.53 -0.41 16.60
C LEU A 107 -1.03 -0.27 16.31
N LEU A 108 -0.62 -0.39 15.04
CA LEU A 108 0.80 -0.24 14.68
C LEU A 108 1.32 1.18 14.94
N LEU A 109 0.49 2.20 14.73
CA LEU A 109 0.83 3.59 15.07
C LEU A 109 1.01 3.76 16.58
N ASP A 110 0.14 3.21 17.39
CA ASP A 110 0.23 3.26 18.85
C ASP A 110 1.48 2.52 19.35
N LEU A 111 1.78 1.35 18.81
CA LEU A 111 2.99 0.60 19.12
C LEU A 111 4.27 1.36 18.75
N SER A 112 4.31 2.03 17.60
CA SER A 112 5.47 2.83 17.20
C SER A 112 5.68 4.01 18.14
N ARG A 113 4.61 4.69 18.54
CA ARG A 113 4.66 5.83 19.50
C ARG A 113 5.11 5.41 20.89
N ARG A 114 4.66 4.25 21.36
CA ARG A 114 5.10 3.69 22.67
C ARG A 114 6.55 3.21 22.64
N ASN A 115 7.08 2.90 21.48
CA ASN A 115 8.42 2.38 21.30
C ASN A 115 9.26 3.26 20.33
N PRO A 116 9.59 4.51 20.70
CA PRO A 116 10.23 5.47 19.79
C PRO A 116 11.65 5.09 19.36
N ARG A 117 12.24 4.04 19.95
CA ARG A 117 13.53 3.49 19.51
C ARG A 117 13.42 2.56 18.32
N LEU A 118 12.21 2.08 18.00
CA LEU A 118 11.97 1.24 16.86
C LEU A 118 11.98 2.07 15.58
N VAL A 119 12.81 1.69 14.64
CA VAL A 119 12.79 2.23 13.29
C VAL A 119 11.78 1.45 12.48
N THR A 120 10.72 2.11 12.08
CA THR A 120 9.62 1.53 11.31
C THR A 120 9.58 2.15 9.92
N GLN A 121 9.30 1.37 8.87
CA GLN A 121 9.14 1.88 7.51
C GLN A 121 8.10 1.10 6.72
N MET A 122 7.25 1.81 5.98
CA MET A 122 6.40 1.21 4.96
C MET A 122 7.13 1.13 3.61
N GLY A 123 6.93 0.04 2.89
CA GLY A 123 7.61 -0.29 1.63
C GLY A 123 7.04 0.40 0.39
N ASN A 124 6.78 1.72 0.45
CA ASN A 124 6.41 2.51 -0.72
C ASN A 124 7.59 3.37 -1.21
N GLN A 125 8.45 2.75 -1.98
CA GLN A 125 9.73 3.31 -2.42
C GLN A 125 9.66 4.68 -3.11
N GLY A 126 8.50 5.04 -3.69
CA GLY A 126 8.26 6.36 -4.29
C GLY A 126 8.50 7.51 -3.31
N HIS A 127 8.22 7.32 -2.02
CA HIS A 127 8.45 8.32 -0.98
C HIS A 127 9.93 8.74 -0.85
N SER A 128 10.85 7.86 -1.26
CA SER A 128 12.30 8.13 -1.28
C SER A 128 12.77 8.76 -2.60
N SER A 129 11.92 8.86 -3.63
CA SER A 129 12.32 9.40 -4.93
C SER A 129 12.59 10.90 -4.90
N ASP A 130 13.58 11.36 -5.64
CA ASP A 130 13.89 12.78 -5.78
C ASP A 130 12.76 13.54 -6.47
N ASP A 131 12.14 12.95 -7.49
CA ASP A 131 10.99 13.49 -8.19
C ASP A 131 9.78 13.65 -7.26
N GLY A 132 9.46 12.62 -6.47
CA GLY A 132 8.35 12.68 -5.51
C GLY A 132 8.57 13.75 -4.44
N ARG A 133 9.80 13.89 -3.92
CA ARG A 133 10.17 14.97 -3.01
C ARG A 133 10.05 16.34 -3.67
N ARG A 134 10.40 16.43 -4.96
CA ARG A 134 10.18 17.65 -5.74
C ARG A 134 8.71 18.00 -5.90
N VAL A 135 7.80 17.01 -6.10
CA VAL A 135 6.35 17.27 -6.09
C VAL A 135 5.94 17.97 -4.78
N VAL A 136 6.37 17.44 -3.64
CA VAL A 136 6.04 18.00 -2.32
C VAL A 136 6.57 19.42 -2.17
N GLU A 137 7.81 19.67 -2.57
CA GLU A 137 8.44 21.01 -2.53
C GLU A 137 7.68 22.02 -3.41
N LEU A 138 7.33 21.64 -4.63
CA LEU A 138 6.59 22.50 -5.56
C LEU A 138 5.21 22.87 -5.03
N ILE A 139 4.48 21.91 -4.46
CA ILE A 139 3.15 22.14 -3.87
C ILE A 139 3.26 23.05 -2.64
N ARG A 140 4.16 22.72 -1.69
CA ARG A 140 4.35 23.52 -0.46
C ARG A 140 4.91 24.90 -0.73
N GLY A 141 5.74 25.04 -1.77
CA GLY A 141 6.26 26.32 -2.23
C GLY A 141 5.26 27.17 -3.01
N GLY A 142 4.03 26.66 -3.25
CA GLY A 142 2.94 27.41 -3.88
C GLY A 142 3.06 27.55 -5.39
N ALA A 143 3.78 26.64 -6.08
CA ALA A 143 3.97 26.70 -7.54
C ALA A 143 2.65 26.86 -8.32
N ILE A 144 1.59 26.22 -7.86
CA ILE A 144 0.27 26.22 -8.49
C ILE A 144 -0.80 26.98 -7.68
N GLY A 145 -0.38 27.70 -6.64
CA GLY A 145 -1.30 28.35 -5.71
C GLY A 145 -2.01 27.32 -4.81
N LYS A 146 -3.14 27.71 -4.23
CA LYS A 146 -3.89 26.87 -3.31
C LYS A 146 -4.56 25.72 -4.06
N VAL A 147 -4.27 24.48 -3.65
CA VAL A 147 -4.88 23.26 -4.21
C VAL A 147 -6.26 23.04 -3.60
N ARG A 148 -7.24 22.74 -4.44
CA ARG A 148 -8.63 22.44 -4.04
C ARG A 148 -9.07 21.04 -4.43
N GLU A 149 -8.48 20.52 -5.48
CA GLU A 149 -8.86 19.25 -6.05
C GLU A 149 -7.64 18.48 -6.52
N VAL A 150 -7.69 17.16 -6.35
CA VAL A 150 -6.67 16.22 -6.84
C VAL A 150 -7.37 15.06 -7.51
N HIS A 151 -6.90 14.69 -8.70
CA HIS A 151 -7.33 13.46 -9.38
C HIS A 151 -6.19 12.47 -9.43
N ILE A 152 -6.50 11.21 -9.12
CA ILE A 152 -5.55 10.10 -9.07
C ILE A 152 -6.16 8.94 -9.85
N TRP A 153 -5.41 8.34 -10.77
CA TRP A 153 -5.91 7.19 -11.54
C TRP A 153 -4.86 6.10 -11.64
N THR A 154 -5.34 4.87 -11.88
CA THR A 154 -4.51 3.70 -12.17
C THR A 154 -5.25 2.71 -13.06
N ASN A 155 -4.50 1.98 -13.90
CA ASN A 155 -5.04 0.90 -14.72
C ASN A 155 -5.25 -0.42 -13.95
N ARG A 156 -4.94 -0.46 -12.66
CA ARG A 156 -5.19 -1.67 -11.84
C ARG A 156 -6.69 -1.89 -11.66
N PRO A 157 -7.13 -3.19 -11.60
CA PRO A 157 -6.36 -4.41 -11.33
C PRO A 157 -5.71 -5.03 -12.58
N VAL A 158 -4.60 -5.78 -12.37
CA VAL A 158 -3.98 -6.71 -13.32
C VAL A 158 -4.07 -8.17 -12.83
N TRP A 159 -4.98 -8.43 -11.93
CA TRP A 159 -5.31 -9.72 -11.33
C TRP A 159 -6.82 -9.94 -11.39
N PRO A 160 -7.31 -11.20 -11.20
CA PRO A 160 -8.76 -11.46 -11.15
C PRO A 160 -9.44 -10.65 -10.06
N GLN A 161 -10.39 -9.80 -10.47
CA GLN A 161 -11.19 -8.94 -9.61
C GLN A 161 -12.55 -8.70 -10.27
N GLY A 162 -13.62 -8.54 -9.50
CA GLY A 162 -14.98 -8.42 -10.02
C GLY A 162 -15.50 -9.73 -10.61
N VAL A 163 -15.01 -10.85 -10.14
CA VAL A 163 -15.36 -12.20 -10.61
C VAL A 163 -15.88 -13.08 -9.47
N PRO A 164 -16.70 -14.11 -9.74
CA PRO A 164 -17.12 -15.07 -8.73
C PRO A 164 -15.96 -15.82 -8.09
N LYS A 165 -16.19 -16.29 -6.85
CA LYS A 165 -15.23 -17.15 -6.15
C LYS A 165 -15.05 -18.46 -6.93
N PRO A 166 -13.82 -18.82 -7.35
CA PRO A 166 -13.57 -20.06 -8.07
C PRO A 166 -13.70 -21.29 -7.16
N ALA A 167 -14.01 -22.43 -7.76
CA ALA A 167 -14.04 -23.71 -7.06
C ALA A 167 -12.63 -24.11 -6.57
N ALA A 168 -12.57 -24.68 -5.38
CA ALA A 168 -11.30 -25.13 -4.79
C ALA A 168 -10.66 -26.24 -5.60
N VAL A 169 -9.33 -26.22 -5.67
CA VAL A 169 -8.50 -27.28 -6.26
C VAL A 169 -7.43 -27.73 -5.25
N ALA A 170 -6.73 -28.81 -5.52
CA ALA A 170 -5.63 -29.26 -4.67
C ALA A 170 -4.51 -28.23 -4.62
N ALA A 171 -4.07 -27.88 -3.41
CA ALA A 171 -2.92 -26.99 -3.22
C ALA A 171 -1.62 -27.69 -3.66
N PRO A 172 -0.62 -26.93 -4.17
CA PRO A 172 0.72 -27.47 -4.40
C PRO A 172 1.28 -28.10 -3.12
N ALA A 173 1.96 -29.22 -3.24
CA ALA A 173 2.50 -29.95 -2.07
C ALA A 173 3.53 -29.13 -1.27
N SER A 174 4.17 -28.15 -1.89
CA SER A 174 5.13 -27.24 -1.24
C SER A 174 4.48 -26.09 -0.46
N LEU A 175 3.18 -25.84 -0.68
CA LEU A 175 2.44 -24.73 -0.09
C LEU A 175 1.69 -25.18 1.17
N ASN A 176 2.00 -24.60 2.31
CA ASN A 176 1.18 -24.75 3.50
C ASN A 176 -0.02 -23.79 3.40
N TRP A 177 -1.15 -24.29 2.87
CA TRP A 177 -2.34 -23.49 2.63
C TRP A 177 -2.99 -22.97 3.92
N ASP A 178 -2.94 -23.74 4.99
CA ASP A 178 -3.48 -23.34 6.30
C ASP A 178 -2.72 -22.13 6.86
N LEU A 179 -1.39 -22.17 6.83
CA LEU A 179 -0.57 -21.02 7.22
C LEU A 179 -0.71 -19.84 6.25
N TRP A 180 -0.98 -20.10 4.95
CA TRP A 180 -1.21 -19.03 3.99
C TRP A 180 -2.54 -18.30 4.27
N LEU A 181 -3.62 -19.01 4.59
CA LEU A 181 -4.87 -18.43 5.06
C LEU A 181 -4.63 -17.61 6.34
N GLY A 182 -3.80 -18.13 7.24
CA GLY A 182 -3.35 -17.42 8.43
C GLY A 182 -4.50 -16.79 9.20
N PRO A 183 -4.47 -15.45 9.37
CA PRO A 183 -5.49 -14.71 10.12
C PRO A 183 -6.80 -14.48 9.37
N ALA A 184 -6.91 -14.79 8.08
CA ALA A 184 -8.15 -14.58 7.33
C ALA A 184 -9.26 -15.52 7.84
N ASP A 185 -10.37 -14.95 8.33
CA ASP A 185 -11.50 -15.69 8.89
C ASP A 185 -12.38 -16.26 7.77
N VAL A 186 -11.82 -17.15 6.98
CA VAL A 186 -12.50 -17.87 5.91
C VAL A 186 -12.00 -19.32 5.81
N ASP A 187 -12.91 -20.22 5.45
CA ASP A 187 -12.60 -21.62 5.11
C ASP A 187 -12.62 -21.79 3.58
N TRP A 188 -11.68 -21.13 2.90
CA TRP A 188 -11.56 -21.24 1.44
C TRP A 188 -10.48 -22.26 1.08
N GLY A 189 -10.85 -23.25 0.26
CA GLY A 189 -9.86 -24.13 -0.35
C GLY A 189 -8.98 -23.34 -1.33
N TYR A 190 -7.82 -23.90 -1.65
CA TYR A 190 -6.85 -23.29 -2.54
C TYR A 190 -7.40 -23.13 -3.97
N HIS A 191 -7.04 -22.00 -4.59
CA HIS A 191 -7.09 -21.80 -6.04
C HIS A 191 -5.93 -20.90 -6.48
N ARG A 192 -5.44 -21.10 -7.71
CA ARG A 192 -4.32 -20.29 -8.27
C ARG A 192 -4.64 -18.80 -8.38
N ASP A 193 -5.93 -18.44 -8.43
CA ASP A 193 -6.40 -17.06 -8.45
C ASP A 193 -6.35 -16.39 -7.08
N TYR A 194 -5.98 -17.11 -6.02
CA TYR A 194 -5.67 -16.51 -4.70
C TYR A 194 -4.16 -16.34 -4.52
N ALA A 195 -3.39 -17.40 -4.67
CA ALA A 195 -1.97 -17.39 -4.40
C ALA A 195 -1.16 -17.72 -5.68
N HIS A 196 0.00 -17.09 -5.88
CA HIS A 196 0.79 -16.32 -4.91
C HIS A 196 0.70 -14.80 -5.12
N PHE A 197 0.09 -14.33 -6.21
CA PHE A 197 0.05 -12.92 -6.60
C PHE A 197 -1.36 -12.32 -6.56
N ASN A 198 -2.37 -13.12 -6.95
CA ASN A 198 -3.72 -12.65 -7.26
C ASN A 198 -4.61 -12.38 -6.03
N TRP A 199 -4.11 -12.69 -4.82
CA TRP A 199 -4.83 -12.46 -3.57
C TRP A 199 -5.36 -11.02 -3.38
N ARG A 200 -4.77 -10.06 -4.09
CA ARG A 200 -5.14 -8.64 -4.03
C ARG A 200 -6.59 -8.37 -4.38
N GLY A 201 -7.14 -9.14 -5.32
CA GLY A 201 -8.52 -9.00 -5.79
C GLY A 201 -9.59 -9.57 -4.85
N TRP A 202 -9.18 -10.32 -3.81
CA TRP A 202 -10.09 -11.06 -2.95
C TRP A 202 -10.21 -10.42 -1.57
N THR A 203 -11.46 -10.10 -1.19
CA THR A 203 -11.72 -9.31 0.02
C THR A 203 -11.19 -9.91 1.33
N PRO A 204 -11.03 -11.23 1.52
CA PRO A 204 -10.42 -11.75 2.75
C PRO A 204 -8.90 -11.60 2.82
N PHE A 205 -8.22 -11.37 1.70
CA PHE A 205 -6.77 -11.48 1.59
C PHE A 205 -6.06 -10.18 1.25
N GLY A 206 -6.67 -9.35 0.42
CA GLY A 206 -6.09 -8.12 -0.08
C GLY A 206 -7.00 -6.91 0.06
N THR A 207 -6.54 -5.80 -0.46
CA THR A 207 -7.15 -4.49 -0.35
C THR A 207 -7.49 -3.88 -1.72
N GLY A 208 -7.53 -4.72 -2.77
CA GLY A 208 -7.89 -4.30 -4.13
C GLY A 208 -6.92 -3.31 -4.77
N ALA A 209 -7.38 -2.67 -5.84
CA ALA A 209 -6.58 -1.69 -6.57
C ALA A 209 -6.25 -0.45 -5.73
N LEU A 210 -7.20 0.01 -4.90
CA LEU A 210 -7.01 1.18 -4.04
C LEU A 210 -5.89 0.94 -3.01
N GLY A 211 -5.88 -0.20 -2.32
CA GLY A 211 -4.83 -0.52 -1.36
C GLY A 211 -3.48 -0.78 -2.03
N ASP A 212 -3.48 -1.50 -3.17
CA ASP A 212 -2.23 -1.82 -3.88
C ASP A 212 -1.53 -0.57 -4.43
N MET A 213 -2.28 0.36 -5.05
CA MET A 213 -1.71 1.53 -5.75
C MET A 213 -1.87 2.85 -4.98
N GLY A 214 -2.81 2.93 -4.06
CA GLY A 214 -3.00 4.16 -3.26
C GLY A 214 -1.74 4.55 -2.49
N ALA A 215 -1.02 3.58 -1.93
CA ALA A 215 0.25 3.83 -1.26
C ALA A 215 1.31 4.50 -2.16
N HIS A 216 1.20 4.37 -3.48
CA HIS A 216 2.14 4.96 -4.44
C HIS A 216 1.66 6.27 -5.05
N LEU A 217 0.34 6.49 -5.11
CA LEU A 217 -0.27 7.60 -5.81
C LEU A 217 -0.88 8.63 -4.83
N MET A 218 -1.54 8.18 -3.75
CA MET A 218 -2.11 9.07 -2.73
C MET A 218 -1.07 9.62 -1.76
N ASP A 219 0.12 9.01 -1.69
CA ASP A 219 1.20 9.42 -0.81
C ASP A 219 1.56 10.91 -0.98
N PHE A 220 1.77 11.34 -2.21
CA PHE A 220 2.20 12.72 -2.49
C PHE A 220 1.13 13.76 -2.18
N PRO A 221 -0.16 13.59 -2.54
CA PRO A 221 -1.22 14.49 -2.08
C PRO A 221 -1.35 14.58 -0.57
N VAL A 222 -1.36 13.43 0.12
CA VAL A 222 -1.49 13.37 1.58
C VAL A 222 -0.30 14.08 2.24
N TRP A 223 0.92 13.82 1.76
CA TRP A 223 2.13 14.42 2.29
C TRP A 223 2.28 15.90 1.95
N ALA A 224 2.12 16.26 0.67
CA ALA A 224 2.34 17.63 0.20
C ALA A 224 1.35 18.62 0.80
N LEU A 225 0.08 18.23 0.91
CA LEU A 225 -1.02 19.09 1.36
C LEU A 225 -1.31 18.95 2.87
N GLU A 226 -0.60 18.06 3.58
CA GLU A 226 -0.82 17.78 5.01
C GLU A 226 -2.32 17.54 5.31
N LEU A 227 -2.94 16.63 4.52
CA LEU A 227 -4.39 16.47 4.47
C LEU A 227 -5.01 15.98 5.78
N GLY A 228 -4.26 15.24 6.60
CA GLY A 228 -4.83 14.51 7.72
C GLY A 228 -5.73 13.36 7.25
N LEU A 229 -6.80 13.06 8.00
CA LEU A 229 -7.78 12.05 7.64
C LEU A 229 -9.00 12.67 6.96
N PRO A 230 -9.63 11.98 5.99
CA PRO A 230 -10.83 12.48 5.32
C PRO A 230 -12.02 12.51 6.28
N THR A 231 -12.89 13.50 6.11
CA THR A 231 -14.10 13.69 6.91
C THR A 231 -15.33 13.02 6.28
N ARG A 232 -15.32 12.86 4.95
CA ARG A 232 -16.36 12.17 4.18
C ARG A 232 -15.75 11.36 3.05
N ILE A 233 -16.25 10.15 2.87
CA ILE A 233 -15.77 9.24 1.82
C ILE A 233 -16.98 8.61 1.13
N GLU A 234 -16.95 8.56 -0.21
CA GLU A 234 -17.96 7.92 -1.01
C GLU A 234 -17.31 7.11 -2.13
N THR A 235 -17.69 5.83 -2.28
CA THR A 235 -17.21 4.97 -3.36
C THR A 235 -18.36 4.56 -4.27
N ARG A 236 -18.16 4.72 -5.58
CA ARG A 236 -19.00 4.19 -6.65
C ARG A 236 -18.22 3.15 -7.42
N HIS A 237 -18.83 2.02 -7.73
CA HIS A 237 -18.13 0.90 -8.33
C HIS A 237 -19.03 0.08 -9.24
N THR A 238 -18.43 -0.78 -10.07
CA THR A 238 -19.14 -1.75 -10.90
C THR A 238 -19.88 -2.76 -10.01
N LEU A 239 -21.10 -3.15 -10.45
CA LEU A 239 -21.98 -4.04 -9.69
C LEU A 239 -22.05 -5.46 -10.28
N TRP A 240 -21.04 -5.89 -11.05
CA TRP A 240 -21.09 -7.22 -11.63
C TRP A 240 -21.18 -8.28 -10.52
N GLY A 241 -22.33 -8.96 -10.45
CA GLY A 241 -22.67 -9.77 -9.29
C GLY A 241 -22.26 -11.23 -9.36
N GLY A 242 -21.92 -11.73 -10.52
CA GLY A 242 -21.48 -13.12 -10.67
C GLY A 242 -22.58 -14.17 -10.60
N ASP A 243 -23.86 -13.83 -10.81
CA ASP A 243 -24.92 -14.77 -11.08
C ASP A 243 -24.98 -15.10 -12.58
N ASP A 244 -25.42 -16.32 -12.91
CA ASP A 244 -25.54 -16.81 -14.29
C ASP A 244 -26.62 -16.04 -15.10
N ASP A 245 -27.49 -15.27 -14.44
CA ASP A 245 -28.48 -14.42 -15.06
C ASP A 245 -27.98 -12.97 -15.16
N PRO A 246 -27.60 -12.47 -16.34
CA PRO A 246 -27.13 -11.11 -16.53
C PRO A 246 -28.19 -10.03 -16.27
N TRP A 247 -29.45 -10.42 -16.10
CA TRP A 247 -30.55 -9.53 -15.79
C TRP A 247 -30.87 -9.45 -14.29
N ASP A 248 -30.32 -10.35 -13.48
CA ASP A 248 -30.47 -10.32 -12.03
C ASP A 248 -29.34 -9.51 -11.39
N TYR A 249 -29.44 -8.19 -11.42
CA TYR A 249 -28.49 -7.26 -10.82
C TYR A 249 -28.54 -7.23 -9.29
N LYS A 250 -28.55 -8.39 -8.64
CA LYS A 250 -28.49 -8.40 -7.18
C LYS A 250 -27.07 -8.04 -6.74
N ARG A 251 -26.98 -7.00 -5.95
CA ARG A 251 -25.76 -6.70 -5.22
C ARG A 251 -25.51 -7.87 -4.26
N PRO A 252 -24.34 -8.52 -4.30
CA PRO A 252 -24.01 -9.57 -3.33
C PRO A 252 -24.04 -8.97 -1.92
N GLU A 253 -24.64 -9.68 -0.97
CA GLU A 253 -24.66 -9.27 0.44
C GLU A 253 -23.26 -9.09 0.99
N VAL A 254 -22.31 -9.94 0.54
CA VAL A 254 -20.90 -9.90 0.90
C VAL A 254 -20.05 -9.91 -0.36
N LEU A 255 -19.22 -8.89 -0.54
CA LEU A 255 -18.22 -8.88 -1.59
C LEU A 255 -17.13 -9.91 -1.29
N THR A 256 -17.01 -10.94 -2.11
CA THR A 256 -15.91 -11.91 -2.05
C THR A 256 -14.71 -11.48 -2.86
N SER A 257 -14.94 -10.70 -3.91
CA SER A 257 -13.94 -10.07 -4.78
C SER A 257 -14.22 -8.58 -4.88
N TYR A 258 -13.17 -7.76 -4.98
CA TYR A 258 -13.33 -6.32 -5.22
C TYR A 258 -13.93 -6.06 -6.60
N PRO A 259 -14.68 -4.95 -6.80
CA PRO A 259 -15.21 -4.55 -8.10
C PRO A 259 -14.10 -4.33 -9.13
N LEU A 260 -14.39 -4.58 -10.41
CA LEU A 260 -13.45 -4.40 -11.51
C LEU A 260 -12.96 -2.95 -11.61
N SER A 261 -13.85 -1.99 -11.38
CA SER A 261 -13.52 -0.56 -11.38
C SER A 261 -14.31 0.20 -10.31
N ALA A 262 -13.68 1.24 -9.79
CA ALA A 262 -14.29 2.12 -8.81
C ALA A 262 -13.86 3.58 -8.99
N ILE A 263 -14.71 4.48 -8.51
CA ILE A 263 -14.36 5.87 -8.24
C ILE A 263 -14.61 6.13 -6.77
N THR A 264 -13.58 6.60 -6.06
CA THR A 264 -13.71 6.98 -4.65
C THR A 264 -13.42 8.46 -4.47
N TYR A 265 -14.33 9.14 -3.79
CA TYR A 265 -14.25 10.55 -3.46
C TYR A 265 -13.90 10.69 -1.98
N PHE A 266 -12.83 11.42 -1.68
CA PHE A 266 -12.42 11.76 -0.33
C PHE A 266 -12.53 13.26 -0.13
N GLU A 267 -13.21 13.70 0.91
CA GLU A 267 -13.31 15.11 1.31
C GLU A 267 -12.49 15.32 2.58
N PHE A 268 -11.53 16.22 2.50
CA PHE A 268 -10.67 16.63 3.62
C PHE A 268 -11.09 18.02 4.08
N GLY A 269 -12.14 18.07 4.90
CA GLY A 269 -12.70 19.33 5.41
C GLY A 269 -11.73 20.11 6.31
N ASN A 270 -10.86 19.40 7.00
CA ASN A 270 -9.94 19.93 8.02
C ASN A 270 -8.48 20.01 7.54
N ALA A 271 -8.22 19.89 6.22
CA ALA A 271 -6.87 20.00 5.70
C ALA A 271 -6.26 21.39 6.04
N LYS A 272 -4.97 21.42 6.38
CA LYS A 272 -4.25 22.62 6.82
C LYS A 272 -4.36 23.80 5.85
N GLY A 273 -4.36 23.53 4.55
CA GLY A 273 -4.53 24.53 3.47
C GLY A 273 -5.99 24.93 3.20
N GLY A 274 -6.97 24.42 3.95
CA GLY A 274 -8.41 24.49 3.73
C GLY A 274 -8.95 23.27 2.96
N PRO A 275 -10.27 23.19 2.73
CA PRO A 275 -10.90 21.98 2.17
C PRO A 275 -10.28 21.54 0.86
N VAL A 276 -10.03 20.23 0.75
CA VAL A 276 -9.50 19.58 -0.46
C VAL A 276 -10.36 18.36 -0.79
N ARG A 277 -10.66 18.17 -2.06
CA ARG A 277 -11.28 16.97 -2.60
C ARG A 277 -10.25 16.14 -3.37
N LEU A 278 -10.17 14.85 -3.03
CA LEU A 278 -9.33 13.90 -3.74
C LEU A 278 -10.24 12.87 -4.41
N ASN A 279 -10.06 12.66 -5.71
CA ASN A 279 -10.83 11.76 -6.53
C ASN A 279 -9.91 10.63 -7.02
N TRP A 280 -10.21 9.41 -6.62
CA TRP A 280 -9.53 8.20 -7.02
C TRP A 280 -10.30 7.48 -8.12
N TYR A 281 -9.58 6.97 -9.13
CA TYR A 281 -10.13 6.19 -10.24
C TYR A 281 -9.29 4.92 -10.43
N ASP A 282 -9.93 3.77 -10.52
CA ASP A 282 -9.26 2.50 -10.86
C ASP A 282 -10.02 1.70 -11.92
N GLY A 283 -9.45 0.55 -12.30
CA GLY A 283 -10.04 -0.30 -13.34
C GLY A 283 -9.98 0.29 -14.74
N GLY A 284 -9.01 1.15 -15.00
CA GLY A 284 -8.89 1.85 -16.29
C GLY A 284 -9.73 3.12 -16.41
N LEU A 285 -10.47 3.49 -15.36
CA LEU A 285 -11.11 4.79 -15.29
C LEU A 285 -10.06 5.88 -15.05
N ALA A 286 -10.27 7.05 -15.63
CA ALA A 286 -9.38 8.20 -15.51
C ALA A 286 -10.17 9.50 -15.46
N PRO A 287 -9.62 10.60 -14.91
CA PRO A 287 -10.23 11.91 -14.99
C PRO A 287 -10.25 12.42 -16.44
N PRO A 288 -11.00 13.49 -16.73
CA PRO A 288 -10.96 14.13 -18.04
C PRO A 288 -9.54 14.50 -18.44
N SER A 289 -9.24 14.38 -19.75
CA SER A 289 -7.93 14.72 -20.29
C SER A 289 -7.55 16.17 -20.03
N ILE A 290 -6.33 16.37 -19.56
CA ILE A 290 -5.78 17.70 -19.31
C ILE A 290 -5.49 18.38 -20.65
N ARG A 291 -6.01 19.58 -20.82
CA ARG A 291 -5.68 20.43 -21.99
C ARG A 291 -4.34 21.13 -21.77
N ASN A 292 -3.67 21.46 -22.86
CA ASN A 292 -2.42 22.24 -22.86
C ASN A 292 -1.26 21.58 -22.09
N LEU A 293 -1.17 20.26 -22.15
CA LEU A 293 0.04 19.58 -21.68
C LEU A 293 1.26 20.04 -22.47
N PRO A 294 2.43 20.16 -21.84
CA PRO A 294 3.68 20.42 -22.56
C PRO A 294 3.94 19.39 -23.66
N ALA A 295 4.64 19.78 -24.72
CA ALA A 295 4.95 18.89 -25.84
C ALA A 295 5.64 17.61 -25.35
N GLY A 296 5.15 16.45 -25.80
CA GLY A 296 5.66 15.13 -25.42
C GLY A 296 5.22 14.63 -24.04
N ARG A 297 4.43 15.41 -23.28
CA ARG A 297 3.84 14.96 -22.01
C ARG A 297 2.42 14.42 -22.23
N VAL A 298 2.16 13.25 -21.69
CA VAL A 298 0.85 12.58 -21.73
C VAL A 298 0.40 12.23 -20.31
N MET A 299 -0.89 11.95 -20.15
CA MET A 299 -1.41 11.26 -18.98
C MET A 299 -1.18 9.78 -19.19
N GLU A 300 -0.25 9.18 -18.42
CA GLU A 300 0.09 7.77 -18.56
C GLU A 300 -1.10 6.88 -18.16
N GLU A 301 -1.40 5.85 -18.98
CA GLU A 301 -2.50 4.92 -18.69
C GLU A 301 -2.27 4.10 -17.42
N GLU A 302 -1.01 3.78 -17.10
CA GLU A 302 -0.66 3.00 -15.91
C GLU A 302 -1.07 3.69 -14.61
N GLY A 303 -1.06 5.01 -14.60
CA GLY A 303 -1.47 5.81 -13.46
C GLY A 303 -0.76 7.14 -13.35
N GLY A 304 -1.37 8.04 -12.61
CA GLY A 304 -0.82 9.36 -12.35
C GLY A 304 -1.67 10.15 -11.37
N VAL A 305 -1.18 11.35 -11.08
CA VAL A 305 -1.83 12.30 -10.18
C VAL A 305 -1.78 13.68 -10.80
N VAL A 306 -2.91 14.39 -10.79
CA VAL A 306 -2.96 15.81 -11.10
C VAL A 306 -3.50 16.61 -9.94
N PHE A 307 -2.73 17.61 -9.51
CA PHE A 307 -3.15 18.61 -8.55
C PHE A 307 -3.72 19.81 -9.33
N ILE A 308 -4.91 20.26 -8.96
CA ILE A 308 -5.56 21.43 -9.52
C ILE A 308 -5.49 22.55 -8.49
N GLY A 309 -4.69 23.56 -8.80
CA GLY A 309 -4.50 24.75 -7.97
C GLY A 309 -5.17 25.97 -8.58
N GLU A 310 -5.29 27.03 -7.78
CA GLU A 310 -5.87 28.33 -8.19
C GLU A 310 -5.04 29.05 -9.27
N ALA A 311 -3.75 28.68 -9.42
CA ALA A 311 -2.81 29.36 -10.30
C ALA A 311 -2.03 28.41 -11.22
N GLY A 312 -2.55 27.21 -11.48
CA GLY A 312 -1.96 26.23 -12.37
C GLY A 312 -2.22 24.80 -11.92
N MET A 313 -1.60 23.83 -12.59
CA MET A 313 -1.70 22.42 -12.25
C MET A 313 -0.30 21.81 -12.13
N LEU A 314 -0.21 20.68 -11.39
CA LEU A 314 0.97 19.83 -11.35
C LEU A 314 0.54 18.39 -11.65
N LEU A 315 1.17 17.79 -12.65
CA LEU A 315 0.97 16.39 -13.06
C LEU A 315 2.24 15.60 -12.72
N HIS A 316 2.07 14.38 -12.18
CA HIS A 316 3.14 13.40 -12.09
C HIS A 316 2.64 12.00 -12.40
N ASP A 317 3.54 11.11 -12.82
CA ASP A 317 3.26 9.71 -13.05
C ASP A 317 3.32 8.92 -11.72
N THR A 318 3.07 7.62 -11.79
CA THR A 318 3.22 6.71 -10.64
C THR A 318 4.57 6.92 -9.94
N TYR A 319 4.61 6.81 -8.61
CA TYR A 319 5.79 7.04 -7.75
C TYR A 319 6.30 8.48 -7.69
N GLY A 320 5.48 9.45 -8.07
CA GLY A 320 5.90 10.85 -8.11
C GLY A 320 6.78 11.22 -9.31
N ALA A 321 6.94 10.31 -10.27
CA ALA A 321 7.86 10.48 -11.39
C ALA A 321 7.42 11.58 -12.35
N LYS A 322 8.38 12.23 -13.02
CA LYS A 322 8.19 13.28 -14.02
C LYS A 322 7.28 14.43 -13.56
N PRO A 323 7.53 15.08 -12.43
CA PRO A 323 6.72 16.21 -11.98
C PRO A 323 6.70 17.33 -13.04
N THR A 324 5.50 17.66 -13.51
CA THR A 324 5.30 18.60 -14.63
C THR A 324 4.32 19.69 -14.21
N LEU A 325 4.79 20.94 -14.15
CA LEU A 325 3.95 22.12 -13.95
C LEU A 325 3.26 22.51 -15.26
N ILE A 326 1.99 22.89 -15.16
CA ILE A 326 1.14 23.28 -16.30
C ILE A 326 0.60 24.68 -16.04
N GLY A 327 0.86 25.58 -17.00
CA GLY A 327 0.62 27.01 -16.92
C GLY A 327 1.93 27.80 -16.80
N GLU A 328 2.10 28.84 -17.62
CA GLU A 328 3.35 29.66 -17.70
C GLU A 328 3.75 30.21 -16.33
N ASP A 329 2.80 30.81 -15.61
CA ASP A 329 3.05 31.35 -14.28
C ASP A 329 3.42 30.30 -13.25
N ALA A 330 2.84 29.11 -13.35
CA ALA A 330 3.17 27.97 -12.46
C ALA A 330 4.60 27.49 -12.71
N VAL A 331 5.00 27.40 -13.97
CA VAL A 331 6.37 27.04 -14.36
C VAL A 331 7.36 28.08 -13.85
N ALA A 332 7.09 29.39 -14.06
CA ALA A 332 7.95 30.49 -13.59
C ALA A 332 8.11 30.47 -12.06
N ARG A 333 7.01 30.29 -11.30
CA ARG A 333 7.08 30.16 -9.84
C ARG A 333 7.85 28.92 -9.41
N GLY A 334 7.61 27.79 -10.08
CA GLY A 334 8.28 26.52 -9.76
C GLY A 334 9.81 26.57 -9.88
N GLN A 335 10.34 27.38 -10.80
CA GLN A 335 11.78 27.59 -10.97
C GLN A 335 12.43 28.29 -9.76
N SER A 336 11.68 29.12 -9.04
CA SER A 336 12.18 29.84 -7.86
C SER A 336 12.07 29.03 -6.55
N ILE A 337 11.35 27.93 -6.54
CA ILE A 337 11.15 27.12 -5.33
C ILE A 337 12.39 26.26 -5.06
N PRO A 338 13.06 26.45 -3.89
CA PRO A 338 14.27 25.72 -3.56
C PRO A 338 14.00 24.25 -3.25
N VAL A 339 15.07 23.45 -3.30
CA VAL A 339 15.11 22.10 -2.75
C VAL A 339 15.24 22.22 -1.23
N THR A 340 14.29 21.67 -0.50
CA THR A 340 14.20 21.79 0.97
C THR A 340 14.17 20.45 1.71
N LEU A 341 13.65 19.40 1.06
CA LEU A 341 13.58 18.09 1.66
C LEU A 341 14.93 17.36 1.52
N PRO A 342 15.39 16.63 2.55
CA PRO A 342 16.55 15.76 2.40
C PRO A 342 16.37 14.78 1.24
N ARG A 343 17.44 14.52 0.50
CA ARG A 343 17.43 13.46 -0.53
C ARG A 343 17.89 12.16 0.08
N ILE A 344 17.18 11.07 -0.24
CA ILE A 344 17.54 9.72 0.21
C ILE A 344 18.64 9.18 -0.71
N ARG A 345 19.68 8.59 -0.13
CA ARG A 345 20.76 7.99 -0.92
C ARG A 345 20.18 6.92 -1.85
N ASP A 346 20.50 7.02 -3.14
CA ASP A 346 20.01 6.18 -4.22
C ASP A 346 18.48 6.30 -4.51
N GLY A 347 17.83 7.32 -3.95
CA GLY A 347 16.42 7.61 -4.20
C GLY A 347 15.52 6.42 -3.87
N SER A 348 14.56 6.13 -4.77
CA SER A 348 13.64 5.00 -4.59
C SER A 348 14.31 3.63 -4.59
N LYS A 349 15.47 3.47 -5.23
CA LYS A 349 16.26 2.22 -5.20
C LYS A 349 16.95 2.00 -3.86
N GLY A 350 17.20 3.07 -3.13
CA GLY A 350 17.80 3.02 -1.80
C GLY A 350 16.80 2.96 -0.65
N HIS A 351 15.51 2.75 -0.92
CA HIS A 351 14.45 2.81 0.09
C HIS A 351 14.64 1.76 1.20
N GLU A 352 14.91 0.51 0.88
CA GLU A 352 15.21 -0.55 1.85
C GLU A 352 16.50 -0.26 2.60
N GLN A 353 17.55 0.18 1.90
CA GLN A 353 18.84 0.53 2.52
C GLN A 353 18.74 1.80 3.39
N ASN A 354 17.81 2.74 3.09
CA ASN A 354 17.52 3.87 3.98
C ASN A 354 17.06 3.36 5.35
N TRP A 355 16.18 2.35 5.38
CA TRP A 355 15.72 1.76 6.64
C TRP A 355 16.89 1.13 7.43
N ALA A 356 17.75 0.34 6.77
CA ALA A 356 18.93 -0.25 7.42
C ALA A 356 19.89 0.82 7.94
N ARG A 357 20.12 1.90 7.14
CA ARG A 357 20.95 3.04 7.57
C ARG A 357 20.32 3.81 8.72
N ALA A 358 19.00 3.96 8.74
CA ALA A 358 18.29 4.62 9.83
C ALA A 358 18.38 3.83 11.14
N ILE A 359 18.35 2.50 11.10
CA ILE A 359 18.59 1.64 12.27
C ILE A 359 19.97 1.91 12.86
N ARG A 360 20.98 2.12 12.02
CA ARG A 360 22.36 2.44 12.46
C ARG A 360 22.55 3.92 12.83
N GLY A 361 21.51 4.76 12.68
CA GLY A 361 21.61 6.20 12.94
C GLY A 361 22.38 7.01 11.88
N GLU A 362 22.58 6.45 10.69
CA GLU A 362 23.37 7.05 9.60
C GLU A 362 22.54 7.98 8.70
N GLU A 363 21.22 7.79 8.66
CA GLU A 363 20.30 8.54 7.80
C GLU A 363 18.93 8.68 8.47
N ALA A 364 18.20 9.76 8.20
CA ALA A 364 16.83 9.87 8.66
C ALA A 364 15.92 8.89 7.88
N ILE A 365 14.98 8.28 8.61
CA ILE A 365 14.00 7.37 8.00
C ILE A 365 13.11 8.09 7.00
N SER A 366 12.85 7.48 5.84
CA SER A 366 12.08 8.09 4.76
C SER A 366 10.58 8.10 5.04
N HIS A 367 9.99 6.94 5.33
CA HIS A 367 8.54 6.82 5.51
C HIS A 367 8.15 6.01 6.76
N PRO A 368 8.29 6.63 7.96
CA PRO A 368 7.97 5.97 9.22
C PRO A 368 6.45 5.75 9.37
N PHE A 369 6.08 4.87 10.31
CA PHE A 369 4.66 4.55 10.56
C PHE A 369 3.84 5.76 10.98
N GLU A 370 4.42 6.79 11.59
CA GLU A 370 3.76 8.05 11.91
C GLU A 370 3.15 8.73 10.67
N MET A 371 3.76 8.56 9.50
CA MET A 371 3.24 9.06 8.22
C MET A 371 2.44 7.98 7.51
N ALA A 372 2.97 6.77 7.45
CA ALA A 372 2.40 5.66 6.70
C ALA A 372 1.01 5.24 7.20
N CYS A 373 0.77 5.26 8.52
CA CYS A 373 -0.52 4.87 9.08
C CYS A 373 -1.67 5.81 8.65
N GLY A 374 -1.45 7.11 8.59
CA GLY A 374 -2.47 8.06 8.13
C GLY A 374 -2.83 7.87 6.65
N LEU A 375 -1.84 7.65 5.81
CA LEU A 375 -2.04 7.30 4.40
C LEU A 375 -2.79 5.99 4.26
N ASN A 376 -2.37 4.96 5.00
CA ASN A 376 -2.99 3.63 4.97
C ASN A 376 -4.44 3.67 5.46
N GLU A 377 -4.72 4.38 6.56
CA GLU A 377 -6.09 4.58 7.06
C GLU A 377 -6.97 5.27 6.02
N THR A 378 -6.46 6.29 5.33
CA THR A 378 -7.19 6.96 4.25
C THR A 378 -7.61 5.99 3.14
N MET A 379 -6.70 5.14 2.65
CA MET A 379 -7.01 4.13 1.64
C MET A 379 -8.05 3.12 2.14
N LEU A 380 -7.88 2.64 3.37
CA LEU A 380 -8.79 1.66 3.98
C LEU A 380 -10.19 2.22 4.20
N LEU A 381 -10.35 3.51 4.47
CA LEU A 381 -11.65 4.18 4.54
C LEU A 381 -12.37 4.20 3.18
N GLY A 382 -11.65 4.31 2.06
CA GLY A 382 -12.23 4.15 0.72
C GLY A 382 -12.77 2.74 0.48
N ILE A 383 -12.03 1.72 0.92
CA ILE A 383 -12.45 0.31 0.89
C ILE A 383 -13.65 0.08 1.81
N LEU A 384 -13.64 0.68 2.99
CA LEU A 384 -14.75 0.61 3.94
C LEU A 384 -16.02 1.22 3.34
N ALA A 385 -15.95 2.40 2.73
CA ALA A 385 -17.10 3.04 2.06
C ALA A 385 -17.66 2.18 0.91
N MET A 386 -16.79 1.51 0.16
CA MET A 386 -17.18 0.53 -0.85
C MET A 386 -17.98 -0.62 -0.24
N ARG A 387 -17.50 -1.21 0.85
CA ARG A 387 -18.13 -2.34 1.54
C ARG A 387 -19.43 -1.93 2.26
N ALA A 388 -19.45 -0.75 2.85
CA ALA A 388 -20.63 -0.18 3.51
C ALA A 388 -21.75 0.14 2.52
N GLY A 389 -21.41 0.37 1.26
CA GLY A 389 -22.37 0.57 0.19
C GLY A 389 -23.03 1.94 0.14
N GLY A 390 -22.48 2.90 0.84
CA GLY A 390 -22.94 4.28 0.87
C GLY A 390 -21.86 5.24 1.35
N PRO A 391 -22.11 6.56 1.29
CA PRO A 391 -21.17 7.54 1.80
C PRO A 391 -21.05 7.44 3.32
N ILE A 392 -19.81 7.49 3.81
CA ILE A 392 -19.51 7.51 5.25
C ILE A 392 -18.98 8.87 5.68
N GLU A 393 -19.34 9.29 6.86
CA GLU A 393 -18.74 10.43 7.58
C GLU A 393 -17.84 9.88 8.67
N TYR A 394 -16.61 10.37 8.73
CA TYR A 394 -15.58 9.81 9.59
C TYR A 394 -15.02 10.83 10.57
N ASP A 395 -15.06 10.50 11.86
CA ASP A 395 -14.35 11.20 12.92
C ASP A 395 -12.96 10.58 13.07
N GLY A 396 -11.95 11.19 12.46
CA GLY A 396 -10.58 10.70 12.49
C GLY A 396 -9.94 10.72 13.88
N VAL A 397 -10.41 11.58 14.78
CA VAL A 397 -9.92 11.63 16.17
C VAL A 397 -10.47 10.45 16.96
N ALA A 398 -11.79 10.24 16.91
CA ALA A 398 -12.44 9.13 17.58
C ALA A 398 -12.23 7.79 16.88
N GLY A 399 -11.82 7.78 15.60
CA GLY A 399 -11.61 6.58 14.81
C GLY A 399 -12.89 5.84 14.49
N ARG A 400 -13.96 6.55 14.14
CA ARG A 400 -15.28 5.94 13.93
C ARG A 400 -16.07 6.61 12.81
N VAL A 401 -16.91 5.80 12.17
CA VAL A 401 -17.96 6.28 11.27
C VAL A 401 -19.12 6.82 12.10
N THR A 402 -19.60 8.02 11.76
CA THR A 402 -20.60 8.75 12.57
C THR A 402 -22.02 8.66 12.01
N ASN A 403 -22.20 8.60 10.70
CA ASN A 403 -23.50 8.60 10.02
C ASN A 403 -24.07 7.20 9.73
N MET A 404 -23.27 6.14 9.86
CA MET A 404 -23.62 4.75 9.58
C MET A 404 -22.99 3.85 10.65
N PRO A 405 -23.62 3.71 11.85
CA PRO A 405 -23.02 3.00 12.99
C PRO A 405 -22.62 1.56 12.69
N GLU A 406 -23.36 0.84 11.85
CA GLU A 406 -23.08 -0.54 11.43
C GLU A 406 -21.77 -0.65 10.65
N ALA A 407 -21.36 0.38 9.94
CA ALA A 407 -20.10 0.40 9.19
C ALA A 407 -18.87 0.35 10.11
N ASN A 408 -19.01 0.65 11.40
CA ASN A 408 -17.91 0.56 12.36
C ASN A 408 -17.40 -0.88 12.53
N ALA A 409 -18.22 -1.89 12.29
CA ALA A 409 -17.77 -3.29 12.26
C ALA A 409 -16.73 -3.57 11.16
N LEU A 410 -16.68 -2.72 10.13
CA LEU A 410 -15.73 -2.83 9.02
C LEU A 410 -14.38 -2.13 9.28
N LEU A 411 -14.24 -1.39 10.38
CA LEU A 411 -12.97 -0.77 10.78
C LEU A 411 -11.94 -1.83 11.21
N GLY A 412 -12.41 -2.95 11.75
CA GLY A 412 -11.63 -4.12 12.09
C GLY A 412 -12.02 -5.34 11.27
N ARG A 413 -11.66 -6.51 11.78
CA ARG A 413 -12.07 -7.80 11.25
C ARG A 413 -12.07 -8.87 12.34
N THR A 414 -12.77 -9.97 12.09
CA THR A 414 -12.59 -11.21 12.85
C THR A 414 -11.32 -11.93 12.40
N TYR A 415 -10.75 -12.71 13.31
CA TYR A 415 -9.53 -13.47 13.04
C TYR A 415 -9.83 -14.97 13.18
N ARG A 416 -9.27 -15.76 12.28
CA ARG A 416 -9.38 -17.20 12.34
C ARG A 416 -8.79 -17.74 13.67
N ASN A 417 -9.35 -18.84 14.20
CA ASN A 417 -8.92 -19.43 15.47
C ASN A 417 -7.40 -19.64 15.55
N GLY A 418 -6.80 -19.23 16.65
CA GLY A 418 -5.36 -19.24 16.87
C GLY A 418 -4.60 -18.01 16.31
N TRP A 419 -5.33 -17.06 15.71
CA TRP A 419 -4.81 -15.79 15.25
C TRP A 419 -5.54 -14.63 15.95
N HIS A 420 -4.83 -13.61 16.40
CA HIS A 420 -5.42 -12.45 17.06
C HIS A 420 -4.53 -11.21 16.89
N LEU A 421 -5.17 -10.07 16.94
CA LEU A 421 -4.49 -8.79 16.83
C LEU A 421 -3.90 -8.33 18.17
N THR A 422 -4.51 -8.70 19.28
CA THR A 422 -4.11 -8.31 20.65
C THR A 422 -4.01 -9.53 21.55
#